data_0b55c5d9875bf8b20c0f6c9b235ff723
#
_entry.id   0b55c5d9875bf8b20c0f6c9b235ff723
#
_cell.length_a   1.000
_cell.length_b   1.000
_cell.length_c   1.000
_cell.angle_alpha   90.00
_cell.angle_beta   90.00
_cell.angle_gamma   90.00
#
_symmetry.space_group_name_H-M   'P 1'
#
loop_
_entity.id
_entity.type
_entity.pdbx_description
1 polymer ?
#
loop_
_entity_poly.entity_id
_entity_poly.type
_entity_poly.pdbx_seq_one_letter_code
_entity_poly.pdbx_strand_id
1 'polypeptide(L)'
;TLVGPIGSGQVSKLANQIVVGVTIGAVAEAITLCEKAGADPVKLIKALSGGWADSKILQTHGKRMIDKDFTPKGKTSTHLKDMNNILECANSYNTHLPISNLVKEMYKTLVDNGHGNTDHSSLYNEIERINKK
;
A
#
# COMPACT_ATOMS: atom_id res chain seq x y z
N THR A 1 -16.26 -18.01 -0.75
CA THR A 1 -16.12 -18.55 0.61
C THR A 1 -16.96 -17.74 1.58
N LEU A 2 -17.78 -18.43 2.38
CA LEU A 2 -18.56 -17.80 3.44
C LEU A 2 -17.64 -17.55 4.64
N VAL A 3 -17.48 -16.27 5.01
CA VAL A 3 -16.50 -15.87 6.05
C VAL A 3 -17.15 -15.81 7.44
N GLY A 4 -18.47 -15.71 7.52
CA GLY A 4 -19.15 -15.62 8.80
C GLY A 4 -20.57 -15.09 8.67
N PRO A 5 -21.13 -14.52 9.74
CA PRO A 5 -22.50 -13.99 9.76
C PRO A 5 -22.70 -12.80 8.81
N ILE A 6 -23.91 -12.30 8.72
CA ILE A 6 -24.30 -11.14 7.92
C ILE A 6 -23.34 -9.97 8.25
N GLY A 7 -22.82 -9.33 7.23
CA GLY A 7 -21.85 -8.24 7.36
C GLY A 7 -20.39 -8.67 7.22
N SER A 8 -20.09 -9.97 7.34
CA SER A 8 -18.72 -10.47 7.23
C SER A 8 -18.12 -10.31 5.84
N GLY A 9 -18.95 -10.28 4.79
CA GLY A 9 -18.50 -9.99 3.42
C GLY A 9 -17.93 -8.59 3.30
N GLN A 10 -18.57 -7.62 3.94
CA GLN A 10 -18.10 -6.24 3.96
C GLN A 10 -16.76 -6.13 4.71
N VAL A 11 -16.67 -6.80 5.86
CA VAL A 11 -15.42 -6.84 6.64
C VAL A 11 -14.30 -7.49 5.83
N SER A 12 -14.60 -8.58 5.12
CA SER A 12 -13.61 -9.27 4.28
C SER A 12 -13.08 -8.36 3.17
N LYS A 13 -13.94 -7.56 2.57
CA LYS A 13 -13.55 -6.61 1.53
C LYS A 13 -12.61 -5.53 2.09
N LEU A 14 -12.93 -5.02 3.28
CA LEU A 14 -12.09 -4.05 3.97
C LEU A 14 -10.75 -4.68 4.38
N ALA A 15 -10.78 -5.92 4.88
CA ALA A 15 -9.56 -6.66 5.24
C ALA A 15 -8.64 -6.85 4.03
N ASN A 16 -9.21 -7.12 2.85
CA ASN A 16 -8.43 -7.20 1.62
C ASN A 16 -7.67 -5.88 1.36
N GLN A 17 -8.34 -4.75 1.55
CA GLN A 17 -7.73 -3.44 1.31
C GLN A 17 -6.68 -3.10 2.35
N ILE A 18 -6.80 -3.59 3.60
CA ILE A 18 -5.72 -3.50 4.59
C ILE A 18 -4.47 -4.18 4.06
N VAL A 19 -4.60 -5.44 3.65
CA VAL A 19 -3.45 -6.22 3.20
C VAL A 19 -2.82 -5.59 1.95
N VAL A 20 -3.64 -5.13 1.01
CA VAL A 20 -3.15 -4.46 -0.20
C VAL A 20 -2.39 -3.18 0.16
N GLY A 21 -2.97 -2.30 0.96
CA GLY A 21 -2.35 -1.02 1.32
C GLY A 21 -1.06 -1.19 2.12
N VAL A 22 -1.08 -2.05 3.12
CA VAL A 22 0.09 -2.31 3.96
C VAL A 22 1.20 -2.97 3.13
N THR A 23 0.86 -3.89 2.24
CA THR A 23 1.85 -4.54 1.37
C THR A 23 2.47 -3.54 0.41
N ILE A 24 1.68 -2.63 -0.17
CA ILE A 24 2.22 -1.56 -1.03
C ILE A 24 3.24 -0.74 -0.23
N GLY A 25 2.92 -0.38 1.00
CA GLY A 25 3.84 0.36 1.87
C GLY A 25 5.13 -0.41 2.14
N ALA A 26 5.02 -1.69 2.45
CA ALA A 26 6.18 -2.55 2.70
C ALA A 26 7.07 -2.67 1.47
N VAL A 27 6.48 -2.86 0.30
CA VAL A 27 7.22 -2.95 -0.98
C VAL A 27 7.93 -1.62 -1.26
N ALA A 28 7.24 -0.50 -1.05
CA ALA A 28 7.82 0.83 -1.24
C ALA A 28 9.06 1.03 -0.35
N GLU A 29 8.97 0.65 0.91
CA GLU A 29 10.11 0.76 1.84
C GLU A 29 11.27 -0.16 1.43
N ALA A 30 10.96 -1.40 1.04
CA ALA A 30 11.99 -2.35 0.62
C ALA A 30 12.76 -1.85 -0.62
N ILE A 31 12.04 -1.33 -1.61
CA ILE A 31 12.65 -0.78 -2.82
C ILE A 31 13.48 0.46 -2.47
N THR A 32 12.95 1.36 -1.64
CA THR A 32 13.68 2.56 -1.23
C THR A 32 14.97 2.20 -0.50
N LEU A 33 14.92 1.26 0.44
CA LEU A 33 16.13 0.81 1.14
C LEU A 33 17.15 0.22 0.16
N CYS A 34 16.69 -0.61 -0.76
CA CYS A 34 17.53 -1.22 -1.79
C CYS A 34 18.25 -0.16 -2.62
N GLU A 35 17.51 0.84 -3.08
CA GLU A 35 18.05 1.93 -3.89
C GLU A 35 19.05 2.79 -3.11
N LYS A 36 18.73 3.12 -1.85
CA LYS A 36 19.62 3.91 -0.98
C LYS A 36 20.91 3.16 -0.67
N ALA A 37 20.86 1.85 -0.57
CA ALA A 37 22.04 1.02 -0.34
C ALA A 37 22.88 0.78 -1.60
N GLY A 38 22.44 1.28 -2.76
CA GLY A 38 23.15 1.10 -4.04
C GLY A 38 22.92 -0.24 -4.69
N ALA A 39 21.92 -1.01 -4.24
CA ALA A 39 21.56 -2.28 -4.84
C ALA A 39 20.54 -2.09 -5.98
N ASP A 40 20.40 -3.12 -6.82
CA ASP A 40 19.49 -3.08 -7.97
C ASP A 40 18.10 -3.57 -7.58
N PRO A 41 17.08 -2.70 -7.61
CA PRO A 41 15.72 -3.08 -7.20
C PRO A 41 15.07 -4.12 -8.12
N VAL A 42 15.45 -4.18 -9.39
CA VAL A 42 14.95 -5.23 -10.32
C VAL A 42 15.45 -6.59 -9.83
N LYS A 43 16.73 -6.67 -9.47
CA LYS A 43 17.31 -7.89 -8.93
C LYS A 43 16.75 -8.25 -7.57
N LEU A 44 16.40 -7.25 -6.76
CA LEU A 44 15.75 -7.47 -5.48
C LEU A 44 14.42 -8.23 -5.67
N ILE A 45 13.56 -7.72 -6.55
CA ILE A 45 12.27 -8.39 -6.81
C ILE A 45 12.48 -9.81 -7.29
N LYS A 46 13.45 -10.00 -8.20
CA LYS A 46 13.78 -11.35 -8.72
C LYS A 46 14.24 -12.28 -7.59
N ALA A 47 15.08 -11.78 -6.70
CA ALA A 47 15.59 -12.56 -5.58
C ALA A 47 14.48 -12.97 -4.59
N LEU A 48 13.48 -12.12 -4.41
CA LEU A 48 12.36 -12.38 -3.51
C LEU A 48 11.26 -13.24 -4.14
N SER A 49 11.29 -13.41 -5.46
CA SER A 49 10.26 -14.14 -6.20
C SER A 49 10.20 -15.60 -5.77
N GLY A 50 8.99 -16.08 -5.48
CA GLY A 50 8.75 -17.46 -5.06
C GLY A 50 9.02 -17.71 -3.58
N GLY A 51 9.55 -16.74 -2.85
CA GLY A 51 9.81 -16.86 -1.41
C GLY A 51 8.68 -16.31 -0.54
N TRP A 52 8.93 -16.23 0.75
CA TRP A 52 7.95 -15.79 1.73
C TRP A 52 7.50 -14.35 1.55
N ALA A 53 8.37 -13.49 1.02
CA ALA A 53 8.08 -12.07 0.83
C ALA A 53 7.37 -11.80 -0.50
N ASP A 54 7.26 -12.79 -1.37
CA ASP A 54 6.64 -12.60 -2.66
C ASP A 54 5.13 -12.38 -2.54
N SER A 55 4.59 -11.64 -3.49
CA SER A 55 3.15 -11.38 -3.59
C SER A 55 2.87 -10.85 -4.99
N LYS A 56 1.61 -10.89 -5.39
CA LYS A 56 1.19 -10.24 -6.63
C LYS A 56 1.51 -8.74 -6.58
N ILE A 57 1.39 -8.12 -5.40
CA ILE A 57 1.70 -6.69 -5.21
C ILE A 57 3.18 -6.43 -5.37
N LEU A 58 4.06 -7.25 -4.81
CA LEU A 58 5.49 -7.12 -5.02
C LEU A 58 5.81 -7.12 -6.53
N GLN A 59 5.24 -8.05 -7.28
CA GLN A 59 5.52 -8.19 -8.71
C GLN A 59 4.94 -7.04 -9.53
N THR A 60 3.70 -6.65 -9.28
CA THR A 60 3.01 -5.64 -10.11
C THR A 60 3.30 -4.21 -9.64
N HIS A 61 3.04 -3.92 -8.38
CA HIS A 61 3.25 -2.57 -7.83
C HIS A 61 4.73 -2.25 -7.66
N GLY A 62 5.53 -3.25 -7.29
CA GLY A 62 6.99 -3.08 -7.22
C GLY A 62 7.58 -2.69 -8.56
N LYS A 63 7.16 -3.33 -9.63
CA LYS A 63 7.59 -2.98 -10.99
C LYS A 63 7.22 -1.54 -11.34
N ARG A 64 5.99 -1.13 -11.00
CA ARG A 64 5.52 0.24 -11.27
C ARG A 64 6.35 1.27 -10.51
N MET A 65 6.73 0.97 -9.28
CA MET A 65 7.59 1.84 -8.48
C MET A 65 8.98 1.99 -9.12
N ILE A 66 9.57 0.89 -9.57
CA ILE A 66 10.88 0.88 -10.24
C ILE A 66 10.80 1.68 -11.54
N ASP A 67 9.76 1.47 -12.33
CA ASP A 67 9.56 2.14 -13.63
C ASP A 67 9.09 3.59 -13.46
N LYS A 68 8.75 4.01 -12.25
CA LYS A 68 8.15 5.33 -11.97
C LYS A 68 6.88 5.57 -12.81
N ASP A 69 6.10 4.50 -13.02
CA ASP A 69 4.86 4.56 -13.77
C ASP A 69 3.67 4.52 -12.80
N PHE A 70 3.10 5.67 -12.52
CA PHE A 70 1.98 5.82 -11.60
C PHE A 70 0.67 6.18 -12.32
N THR A 71 0.55 5.76 -13.57
CA THR A 71 -0.70 5.84 -14.32
C THR A 71 -1.77 5.04 -13.55
N PRO A 72 -2.91 5.66 -13.19
CA PRO A 72 -3.83 5.04 -12.24
C PRO A 72 -4.53 3.81 -12.79
N LYS A 73 -4.44 2.72 -12.02
CA LYS A 73 -5.29 1.53 -12.13
C LYS A 73 -6.12 1.38 -10.85
N GLY A 74 -5.56 1.81 -9.70
CA GLY A 74 -6.26 2.00 -8.46
C GLY A 74 -5.82 3.35 -7.89
N LYS A 75 -6.73 4.33 -7.88
CA LYS A 75 -6.38 5.69 -7.48
C LYS A 75 -6.03 5.79 -6.00
N THR A 76 -5.06 6.63 -5.70
CA THR A 76 -4.67 6.98 -4.33
C THR A 76 -5.87 7.52 -3.53
N SER A 77 -6.68 8.40 -4.12
CA SER A 77 -7.88 8.94 -3.46
C SER A 77 -8.89 7.86 -3.11
N THR A 78 -9.06 6.86 -3.97
CA THR A 78 -9.95 5.73 -3.71
C THR A 78 -9.41 4.86 -2.58
N HIS A 79 -8.12 4.59 -2.56
CA HIS A 79 -7.51 3.79 -1.50
C HIS A 79 -7.54 4.54 -0.16
N LEU A 80 -7.37 5.86 -0.15
CA LEU A 80 -7.55 6.67 1.05
C LEU A 80 -8.96 6.52 1.60
N LYS A 81 -9.97 6.58 0.73
CA LYS A 81 -11.36 6.38 1.13
C LYS A 81 -11.55 4.99 1.75
N ASP A 82 -10.95 3.96 1.15
CA ASP A 82 -11.00 2.60 1.70
C ASP A 82 -10.37 2.54 3.09
N MET A 83 -9.21 3.17 3.28
CA MET A 83 -8.53 3.20 4.58
C MET A 83 -9.36 3.91 5.64
N ASN A 84 -10.02 5.00 5.29
CA ASN A 84 -10.93 5.71 6.20
C ASN A 84 -12.11 4.80 6.60
N ASN A 85 -12.68 4.07 5.63
CA ASN A 85 -13.77 3.13 5.90
C ASN A 85 -13.31 1.99 6.81
N ILE A 86 -12.08 1.51 6.61
CA ILE A 86 -11.47 0.47 7.45
C ILE A 86 -11.38 0.94 8.90
N LEU A 87 -10.86 2.15 9.12
CA LEU A 87 -10.66 2.68 10.47
C LEU A 87 -12.00 2.96 11.16
N GLU A 88 -12.99 3.42 10.43
CA GLU A 88 -14.35 3.62 10.93
C GLU A 88 -14.96 2.27 11.35
N CYS A 89 -14.83 1.24 10.51
CA CYS A 89 -15.28 -0.10 10.82
C CYS A 89 -14.58 -0.66 12.07
N ALA A 90 -13.26 -0.52 12.13
CA ALA A 90 -12.47 -0.97 13.28
C ALA A 90 -12.93 -0.29 14.58
N ASN A 91 -13.20 1.01 14.52
CA ASN A 91 -13.67 1.77 15.66
C ASN A 91 -15.03 1.24 16.17
N SER A 92 -15.91 0.83 15.25
CA SER A 92 -17.22 0.26 15.65
C SER A 92 -17.09 -1.07 16.38
N TYR A 93 -15.94 -1.75 16.24
CA TYR A 93 -15.62 -2.99 16.95
C TYR A 93 -14.58 -2.78 18.07
N ASN A 94 -14.34 -1.53 18.47
CA ASN A 94 -13.35 -1.17 19.50
C ASN A 94 -11.96 -1.77 19.21
N THR A 95 -11.56 -1.75 17.93
CA THR A 95 -10.33 -2.37 17.45
C THR A 95 -9.38 -1.29 16.95
N HIS A 96 -8.12 -1.36 17.37
CA HIS A 96 -7.07 -0.44 16.93
C HIS A 96 -6.22 -1.11 15.86
N LEU A 97 -5.99 -0.39 14.75
CA LEU A 97 -5.22 -0.87 13.61
C LEU A 97 -4.07 0.11 13.34
N PRO A 98 -2.98 0.06 14.12
CA PRO A 98 -1.91 1.06 14.01
C PRO A 98 -1.22 1.09 12.65
N ILE A 99 -1.00 -0.06 12.02
CA ILE A 99 -0.35 -0.14 10.71
C ILE A 99 -1.26 0.48 9.64
N SER A 100 -2.55 0.13 9.65
CA SER A 100 -3.53 0.72 8.73
C SER A 100 -3.65 2.21 8.91
N ASN A 101 -3.61 2.70 10.16
CA ASN A 101 -3.66 4.13 10.44
C ASN A 101 -2.45 4.85 9.84
N LEU A 102 -1.26 4.28 9.95
CA LEU A 102 -0.05 4.86 9.37
C LEU A 102 -0.16 4.94 7.85
N VAL A 103 -0.62 3.87 7.21
CA VAL A 103 -0.82 3.84 5.75
C VAL A 103 -1.86 4.88 5.34
N LYS A 104 -2.96 5.01 6.09
CA LYS A 104 -3.98 6.04 5.84
C LYS A 104 -3.38 7.44 5.87
N GLU A 105 -2.56 7.75 6.86
CA GLU A 105 -1.93 9.06 6.97
C GLU A 105 -1.01 9.35 5.79
N MET A 106 -0.29 8.34 5.30
CA MET A 106 0.58 8.50 4.15
C MET A 106 -0.20 8.76 2.86
N TYR A 107 -1.29 8.04 2.64
CA TYR A 107 -2.18 8.31 1.50
C TYR A 107 -2.83 9.69 1.62
N LYS A 108 -3.20 10.09 2.83
CA LYS A 108 -3.79 11.42 3.07
C LYS A 108 -2.80 12.52 2.65
N THR A 109 -1.53 12.37 3.00
CA THR A 109 -0.48 13.33 2.62
C THR A 109 -0.36 13.41 1.09
N LEU A 110 -0.39 12.28 0.40
CA LEU A 110 -0.36 12.28 -1.07
C LEU A 110 -1.55 13.03 -1.67
N VAL A 111 -2.75 12.78 -1.16
CA VAL A 111 -3.97 13.45 -1.64
C VAL A 111 -3.91 14.94 -1.36
N ASP A 112 -3.51 15.33 -0.14
CA ASP A 112 -3.40 16.74 0.25
C ASP A 112 -2.38 17.49 -0.61
N ASN A 113 -1.36 16.80 -1.12
CA ASN A 113 -0.35 17.37 -2.00
C ASN A 113 -0.74 17.31 -3.50
N GLY A 114 -1.98 16.98 -3.81
CA GLY A 114 -2.49 17.01 -5.19
C GLY A 114 -2.30 15.71 -5.98
N HIS A 115 -1.92 14.62 -5.32
CA HIS A 115 -1.62 13.34 -5.99
C HIS A 115 -2.74 12.29 -5.86
N GLY A 116 -3.98 12.73 -5.60
CA GLY A 116 -5.10 11.81 -5.42
C GLY A 116 -5.44 10.99 -6.66
N ASN A 117 -5.12 11.49 -7.85
CA ASN A 117 -5.42 10.79 -9.10
C ASN A 117 -4.29 9.88 -9.60
N THR A 118 -3.16 9.81 -8.88
CA THR A 118 -2.09 8.86 -9.22
C THR A 118 -2.43 7.47 -8.70
N ASP A 119 -1.78 6.46 -9.26
CA ASP A 119 -1.96 5.08 -8.81
C ASP A 119 -1.55 4.92 -7.34
N HIS A 120 -2.22 4.02 -6.62
CA HIS A 120 -1.93 3.80 -5.20
C HIS A 120 -0.51 3.23 -4.93
N SER A 121 0.17 2.73 -5.97
CA SER A 121 1.59 2.39 -5.88
C SER A 121 2.47 3.63 -5.66
N SER A 122 1.93 4.83 -5.89
CA SER A 122 2.64 6.10 -5.63
C SER A 122 2.89 6.36 -4.15
N LEU A 123 2.44 5.48 -3.26
CA LEU A 123 2.87 5.48 -1.86
C LEU A 123 4.41 5.47 -1.77
N TYR A 124 5.07 4.86 -2.76
CA TYR A 124 6.52 4.92 -2.94
C TYR A 124 7.03 6.37 -2.97
N ASN A 125 6.30 7.28 -3.61
CA ASN A 125 6.70 8.68 -3.70
C ASN A 125 6.65 9.38 -2.34
N GLU A 126 5.74 8.98 -1.47
CA GLU A 126 5.68 9.52 -0.12
C GLU A 126 6.88 9.03 0.71
N ILE A 127 7.23 7.75 0.60
CA ILE A 127 8.44 7.22 1.25
C ILE A 127 9.67 7.95 0.74
N GLU A 128 9.77 8.18 -0.56
CA GLU A 128 10.88 8.91 -1.17
C GLU A 128 10.95 10.35 -0.65
N ARG A 129 9.79 11.02 -0.56
CA ARG A 129 9.71 12.41 -0.08
C ARG A 129 10.26 12.55 1.34
N ILE A 130 9.88 11.68 2.26
CA ILE A 130 10.33 11.76 3.66
C ILE A 130 11.80 11.40 3.82
N ASN A 131 12.42 10.78 2.82
CA ASN A 131 13.84 10.42 2.81
C ASN A 131 14.74 11.42 2.07
N LYS A 132 14.16 12.44 1.48
CA LYS A 132 14.95 13.51 0.86
C LYS A 132 15.53 14.44 1.93
N LYS A 133 16.77 14.82 1.71
CA LYS A 133 17.44 15.81 2.56
C LYS A 133 17.58 17.12 1.81
#